data_5e6ebb11f4084716b3f4a8cac174ad79
#
_entry.id   5e6ebb11f4084716b3f4a8cac174ad79
#
_cell.length_a   1.000
_cell.length_b   1.000
_cell.length_c   1.000
_cell.angle_alpha   90.00
_cell.angle_beta   90.00
_cell.angle_gamma   90.00
#
_symmetry.space_group_name_H-M   'P 1'
#
loop_
_entity.id
_entity.type
_entity.pdbx_description
1 polymer ?
#
loop_
_entity_poly.entity_id
_entity_poly.type
_entity_poly.pdbx_seq_one_letter_code
_entity_poly.pdbx_strand_id
1 'polypeptide(L)'
;MSTTWEKFQGATVSLARSGSLKDRLADAYRNHLSAVAEDELPREIREQFHNVRCSLTREQPQRGEDAIRATIRKMSSHEAENIAETVVQMLSVMARSPQSGRSASAVPLYLLEA
;
A
#
# COMPACT_ATOMS: atom_id res chain seq x y z
N MET A 1 10.77 -3.64 -14.36
CA MET A 1 10.68 -3.08 -13.01
C MET A 1 9.30 -2.49 -12.78
N SER A 2 8.80 -2.64 -11.58
CA SER A 2 7.46 -2.14 -11.27
C SER A 2 7.48 -0.66 -10.96
N THR A 3 6.49 0.05 -11.47
CA THR A 3 6.30 1.45 -11.11
C THR A 3 5.66 1.51 -9.72
N THR A 4 5.68 2.70 -9.13
CA THR A 4 5.03 2.90 -7.84
C THR A 4 3.54 2.58 -7.94
N TRP A 5 2.91 2.97 -9.04
CA TRP A 5 1.52 2.64 -9.29
C TRP A 5 1.28 1.14 -9.27
N GLU A 6 2.14 0.38 -9.97
CA GLU A 6 1.98 -1.07 -10.04
C GLU A 6 2.18 -1.72 -8.68
N LYS A 7 3.08 -1.17 -7.87
CA LYS A 7 3.28 -1.69 -6.52
C LYS A 7 2.03 -1.52 -5.67
N PHE A 8 1.39 -0.36 -5.75
CA PHE A 8 0.15 -0.14 -5.01
C PHE A 8 -0.98 -0.99 -5.55
N GLN A 9 -1.02 -1.16 -6.85
CA GLN A 9 -2.04 -2.02 -7.46
C GLN A 9 -1.85 -3.46 -7.00
N GLY A 10 -0.61 -3.94 -6.98
CA GLY A 10 -0.32 -5.30 -6.50
C GLY A 10 -0.69 -5.47 -5.04
N ALA A 11 -0.41 -4.45 -4.22
CA ALA A 11 -0.77 -4.51 -2.81
C ALA A 11 -2.29 -4.61 -2.64
N THR A 12 -3.04 -3.84 -3.43
CA THR A 12 -4.49 -3.86 -3.36
C THR A 12 -5.03 -5.23 -3.75
N VAL A 13 -4.45 -5.83 -4.79
CA VAL A 13 -4.85 -7.17 -5.19
C VAL A 13 -4.57 -8.17 -4.07
N SER A 14 -3.42 -8.04 -3.39
CA SER A 14 -3.11 -8.91 -2.26
C SER A 14 -4.15 -8.79 -1.16
N LEU A 15 -4.63 -7.57 -0.91
CA LEU A 15 -5.66 -7.35 0.10
C LEU A 15 -6.99 -7.98 -0.27
N ALA A 16 -7.21 -8.23 -1.54
CA ALA A 16 -8.46 -8.82 -2.01
C ALA A 16 -8.43 -10.34 -2.05
N ARG A 17 -7.29 -10.96 -1.76
CA ARG A 17 -7.17 -12.41 -1.83
C ARG A 17 -7.77 -13.07 -0.60
N SER A 18 -7.76 -14.40 -0.58
CA SER A 18 -8.28 -15.16 0.55
C SER A 18 -7.30 -15.13 1.72
N GLY A 19 -7.78 -15.54 2.88
CA GLY A 19 -6.96 -15.55 4.08
C GLY A 19 -7.40 -14.46 5.05
N SER A 20 -6.78 -14.43 6.23
CA SER A 20 -7.12 -13.42 7.21
C SER A 20 -6.65 -12.06 6.71
N LEU A 21 -7.32 -11.01 7.17
CA LEU A 21 -6.94 -9.66 6.78
C LEU A 21 -5.51 -9.37 7.20
N LYS A 22 -5.10 -9.80 8.38
CA LYS A 22 -3.75 -9.57 8.86
C LYS A 22 -2.72 -10.23 7.95
N ASP A 23 -2.97 -11.45 7.51
CA ASP A 23 -2.06 -12.12 6.60
C ASP A 23 -2.01 -11.41 5.25
N ARG A 24 -3.17 -10.99 4.76
CA ARG A 24 -3.23 -10.28 3.48
C ARG A 24 -2.50 -8.95 3.55
N LEU A 25 -2.64 -8.25 4.67
CA LEU A 25 -1.96 -6.97 4.86
C LEU A 25 -0.44 -7.18 4.92
N ALA A 26 0.01 -8.20 5.64
CA ALA A 26 1.42 -8.49 5.71
C ALA A 26 1.99 -8.80 4.32
N ASP A 27 1.27 -9.58 3.54
CA ASP A 27 1.71 -9.92 2.18
C ASP A 27 1.73 -8.69 1.28
N ALA A 28 0.70 -7.84 1.39
CA ALA A 28 0.63 -6.64 0.59
C ALA A 28 1.84 -5.74 0.85
N TYR A 29 2.19 -5.57 2.11
CA TYR A 29 3.34 -4.74 2.43
C TYR A 29 4.64 -5.42 2.02
N ARG A 30 4.84 -6.66 2.44
CA ARG A 30 6.11 -7.36 2.22
C ARG A 30 6.42 -7.51 0.74
N ASN A 31 5.43 -7.86 -0.05
CA ASN A 31 5.66 -8.19 -1.45
C ASN A 31 5.60 -6.99 -2.38
N HIS A 32 4.98 -5.89 -1.94
CA HIS A 32 4.74 -4.76 -2.83
C HIS A 32 5.16 -3.43 -2.22
N LEU A 33 4.60 -3.07 -1.07
CA LEU A 33 4.76 -1.71 -0.56
C LEU A 33 6.12 -1.45 0.05
N SER A 34 6.81 -2.48 0.52
CA SER A 34 8.12 -2.28 1.14
C SER A 34 9.14 -1.70 0.17
N ALA A 35 8.92 -1.90 -1.11
CA ALA A 35 9.83 -1.42 -2.15
C ALA A 35 9.49 -0.02 -2.65
N VAL A 36 8.44 0.60 -2.13
CA VAL A 36 8.04 1.93 -2.58
C VAL A 36 8.95 2.99 -1.98
N ALA A 37 9.47 3.87 -2.84
CA ALA A 37 10.25 5.01 -2.38
C ALA A 37 9.28 6.16 -2.11
N GLU A 38 9.36 6.72 -0.90
CA GLU A 38 8.38 7.73 -0.49
C GLU A 38 8.42 8.98 -1.35
N ASP A 39 9.60 9.34 -1.84
CA ASP A 39 9.75 10.53 -2.66
C ASP A 39 9.14 10.36 -4.05
N GLU A 40 8.80 9.14 -4.45
CA GLU A 40 8.12 8.90 -5.71
C GLU A 40 6.61 9.06 -5.62
N LEU A 41 6.10 9.26 -4.41
CA LEU A 41 4.67 9.38 -4.20
C LEU A 41 4.22 10.82 -4.38
N PRO A 42 2.95 11.04 -4.76
CA PRO A 42 2.38 12.39 -4.71
C PRO A 42 2.51 12.96 -3.31
N ARG A 43 2.80 14.26 -3.25
CA ARG A 43 3.08 14.90 -1.95
C ARG A 43 1.96 14.71 -0.94
N GLU A 44 0.73 14.67 -1.41
CA GLU A 44 -0.43 14.61 -0.52
C GLU A 44 -0.54 13.29 0.23
N ILE A 45 0.16 12.24 -0.21
CA ILE A 45 0.09 10.95 0.49
C ILE A 45 1.43 10.48 1.05
N ARG A 46 2.49 11.28 0.92
CA ARG A 46 3.80 10.86 1.40
C ARG A 46 3.83 10.63 2.91
N GLU A 47 3.27 11.56 3.66
CA GLU A 47 3.25 11.43 5.11
C GLU A 47 2.36 10.26 5.53
N GLN A 48 1.24 10.12 4.85
CA GLN A 48 0.31 9.03 5.14
C GLN A 48 0.98 7.68 4.91
N PHE A 49 1.72 7.57 3.81
CA PHE A 49 2.43 6.32 3.51
C PHE A 49 3.53 6.06 4.53
N HIS A 50 4.26 7.11 4.91
CA HIS A 50 5.30 6.97 5.93
C HIS A 50 4.71 6.45 7.24
N ASN A 51 3.55 6.97 7.62
CA ASN A 51 2.88 6.51 8.84
C ASN A 51 2.45 5.05 8.73
N VAL A 52 1.97 4.64 7.56
CA VAL A 52 1.62 3.24 7.34
C VAL A 52 2.86 2.35 7.49
N ARG A 53 3.97 2.75 6.89
CA ARG A 53 5.21 1.99 6.98
C ARG A 53 5.67 1.86 8.44
N CYS A 54 5.64 2.96 9.17
CA CYS A 54 6.04 2.93 10.58
C CYS A 54 5.11 2.06 11.40
N SER A 55 3.81 2.14 11.14
CA SER A 55 2.82 1.33 11.86
C SER A 55 2.99 -0.16 11.61
N LEU A 56 3.40 -0.52 10.41
CA LEU A 56 3.54 -1.93 10.05
C LEU A 56 4.87 -2.55 10.47
N THR A 57 5.84 -1.73 10.89
CA THR A 57 7.16 -2.21 11.27
C THR A 57 7.57 -1.76 12.66
N ARG A 58 6.61 -1.39 13.50
CA ARG A 58 6.92 -0.77 14.79
C ARG A 58 7.43 -1.73 15.85
N GLU A 59 7.12 -3.02 15.74
CA GLU A 59 7.48 -3.98 16.77
C GLU A 59 8.82 -4.62 16.49
N GLN A 60 9.55 -4.94 17.56
CA GLN A 60 10.80 -5.65 17.43
C GLN A 60 10.53 -7.10 17.02
N PRO A 61 11.23 -7.60 16.01
CA PRO A 61 11.03 -8.99 15.62
C PRO A 61 11.57 -9.94 16.69
N GLN A 62 10.86 -11.04 16.88
CA GLN A 62 11.33 -12.11 17.73
C GLN A 62 12.01 -13.16 16.85
N ARG A 63 12.55 -14.17 17.50
CA ARG A 63 13.27 -15.21 16.76
C ARG A 63 12.42 -15.77 15.64
N GLY A 64 12.95 -15.76 14.45
CA GLY A 64 12.30 -16.39 13.30
C GLY A 64 11.24 -15.56 12.62
N GLU A 65 11.04 -14.32 13.05
CA GLU A 65 10.05 -13.47 12.39
C GLU A 65 10.66 -12.11 12.03
N ASP A 66 10.08 -11.46 11.04
CA ASP A 66 10.51 -10.11 10.69
C ASP A 66 9.64 -9.08 11.44
N ALA A 67 10.00 -7.81 11.30
CA ALA A 67 9.28 -6.74 12.01
C ALA A 67 7.82 -6.68 11.60
N ILE A 68 7.52 -6.98 10.35
CA ILE A 68 6.14 -6.96 9.87
C ILE A 68 5.32 -8.03 10.55
N ARG A 69 5.85 -9.25 10.63
CA ARG A 69 5.12 -10.33 11.28
C ARG A 69 4.93 -10.05 12.76
N ALA A 70 5.98 -9.50 13.42
CA ALA A 70 5.87 -9.16 14.83
C ALA A 70 4.79 -8.11 15.07
N THR A 71 4.73 -7.11 14.21
CA THR A 71 3.75 -6.03 14.33
C THR A 71 2.35 -6.55 14.08
N ILE A 72 2.18 -7.31 13.00
CA ILE A 72 0.87 -7.83 12.61
C ILE A 72 0.32 -8.74 13.71
N ARG A 73 1.20 -9.54 14.32
CA ARG A 73 0.78 -10.45 15.37
C ARG A 73 0.16 -9.71 16.55
N LYS A 74 0.69 -8.54 16.88
CA LYS A 74 0.22 -7.76 18.02
C LYS A 74 -0.85 -6.75 17.68
N MET A 75 -1.07 -6.51 16.40
CA MET A 75 -2.00 -5.48 15.94
C MET A 75 -3.44 -5.93 16.14
N SER A 76 -4.33 -5.00 16.49
CA SER A 76 -5.74 -5.31 16.57
C SER A 76 -6.32 -5.45 15.15
N SER A 77 -7.44 -6.17 15.07
CA SER A 77 -8.12 -6.30 13.79
C SER A 77 -8.60 -4.96 13.27
N HIS A 78 -9.04 -4.10 14.18
CA HIS A 78 -9.52 -2.77 13.79
C HIS A 78 -8.40 -1.93 13.19
N GLU A 79 -7.22 -1.98 13.79
CA GLU A 79 -6.08 -1.25 13.25
C GLU A 79 -5.69 -1.79 11.88
N ALA A 80 -5.72 -3.12 11.72
CA ALA A 80 -5.40 -3.73 10.43
C ALA A 80 -6.37 -3.28 9.36
N GLU A 81 -7.66 -3.18 9.69
CA GLU A 81 -8.66 -2.70 8.76
C GLU A 81 -8.40 -1.26 8.35
N ASN A 82 -8.06 -0.42 9.32
CA ASN A 82 -7.80 0.98 9.03
C ASN A 82 -6.59 1.14 8.11
N ILE A 83 -5.56 0.36 8.33
CA ILE A 83 -4.37 0.43 7.47
C ILE A 83 -4.70 -0.05 6.06
N ALA A 84 -5.46 -1.14 5.95
CA ALA A 84 -5.85 -1.66 4.65
C ALA A 84 -6.66 -0.63 3.87
N GLU A 85 -7.61 0.03 4.54
CA GLU A 85 -8.40 1.07 3.91
C GLU A 85 -7.53 2.23 3.45
N THR A 86 -6.55 2.60 4.28
CA THR A 86 -5.63 3.68 3.93
C THR A 86 -4.86 3.34 2.67
N VAL A 87 -4.41 2.10 2.53
CA VAL A 87 -3.68 1.67 1.33
C VAL A 87 -4.55 1.81 0.10
N VAL A 88 -5.81 1.39 0.18
CA VAL A 88 -6.73 1.51 -0.95
C VAL A 88 -7.01 2.97 -1.28
N GLN A 89 -7.17 3.81 -0.25
CA GLN A 89 -7.41 5.22 -0.46
C GLN A 89 -6.21 5.89 -1.14
N MET A 90 -4.99 5.49 -0.76
CA MET A 90 -3.80 6.03 -1.40
C MET A 90 -3.75 5.65 -2.87
N LEU A 91 -4.16 4.43 -3.21
CA LEU A 91 -4.23 4.04 -4.61
C LEU A 91 -5.20 4.93 -5.37
N SER A 92 -6.34 5.26 -4.75
CA SER A 92 -7.31 6.15 -5.38
C SER A 92 -6.73 7.53 -5.65
N VAL A 93 -5.96 8.06 -4.70
CA VAL A 93 -5.30 9.35 -4.90
C VAL A 93 -4.32 9.27 -6.05
N MET A 94 -3.52 8.22 -6.09
CA MET A 94 -2.54 8.05 -7.16
C MET A 94 -3.22 7.94 -8.52
N ALA A 95 -4.37 7.31 -8.56
CA ALA A 95 -5.10 7.16 -9.82
C ALA A 95 -5.56 8.50 -10.40
N ARG A 96 -5.78 9.48 -9.53
CA ARG A 96 -6.22 10.80 -9.95
C ARG A 96 -5.08 11.78 -10.13
N SER A 97 -3.89 11.43 -9.66
CA SER A 97 -2.75 12.35 -9.66
C SER A 97 -1.97 12.23 -10.95
N PRO A 98 -1.62 13.34 -11.60
CA PRO A 98 -0.78 13.27 -12.78
C PRO A 98 0.65 12.86 -12.46
N GLN A 99 1.02 12.83 -11.18
CA GLN A 99 2.36 12.46 -10.74
C GLN A 99 2.46 10.99 -10.35
N SER A 100 1.42 10.21 -10.61
CA SER A 100 1.34 8.85 -10.10
C SER A 100 2.25 7.87 -10.84
N GLY A 101 2.91 8.29 -11.87
CA GLY A 101 3.74 7.39 -12.66
C GLY A 101 2.99 6.72 -13.79
N ARG A 102 1.69 6.90 -13.87
CA ARG A 102 0.94 6.42 -15.01
C ARG A 102 1.18 7.34 -16.19
N SER A 103 1.21 6.78 -17.38
CA SER A 103 1.32 7.58 -18.55
C SER A 103 0.05 8.43 -18.71
N ALA A 104 0.23 9.71 -19.00
CA ALA A 104 -0.90 10.58 -19.26
C ALA A 104 -1.67 10.11 -20.49
N SER A 105 -0.95 9.51 -21.43
CA SER A 105 -1.58 9.00 -22.64
C SER A 105 -2.47 7.81 -22.38
N ALA A 106 -2.34 7.23 -21.18
CA ALA A 106 -3.20 6.12 -20.81
C ALA A 106 -4.58 6.59 -20.42
N VAL A 107 -4.76 7.89 -20.25
CA VAL A 107 -6.08 8.43 -19.96
C VAL A 107 -6.84 8.51 -21.27
N PRO A 108 -7.77 7.64 -21.47
CA PRO A 108 -8.45 7.63 -22.75
C PRO A 108 -9.36 8.83 -22.86
N LEU A 109 -9.33 9.42 -24.02
CA LEU A 109 -10.18 10.57 -24.25
C LEU A 109 -11.64 10.21 -24.19
N TYR A 110 -11.96 8.98 -24.55
CA TYR A 110 -13.36 8.57 -24.51
C TYR A 110 -13.91 8.54 -23.09
N LEU A 111 -13.07 8.43 -22.11
CA LEU A 111 -13.53 8.51 -20.74
C LEU A 111 -13.95 9.92 -20.39
N LEU A 112 -13.38 10.89 -21.05
CA LEU A 112 -13.71 12.27 -20.83
C LEU A 112 -15.01 12.65 -21.52
N GLU A 113 -15.38 11.85 -22.50
CA GLU A 113 -16.60 12.09 -23.25
C GLU A 113 -17.81 11.51 -22.59
N ALA A 114 -17.59 10.53 -21.74
CA ALA A 114 -18.69 9.83 -21.10
C ALA A 114 -19.48 10.67 -20.13
#